data_554dcc43bc03a74eb8c7fb5a5ed907c1
#
_entry.id   554dcc43bc03a74eb8c7fb5a5ed907c1
#
_cell.length_a   1.000
_cell.length_b   1.000
_cell.length_c   1.000
_cell.angle_alpha   90.00
_cell.angle_beta   90.00
_cell.angle_gamma   90.00
#
_symmetry.space_group_name_H-M   'P 1'
#
loop_
_entity.id
_entity.type
_entity.pdbx_description
1 polymer ?
#
loop_
_entity_poly.entity_id
_entity_poly.type
_entity_poly.pdbx_seq_one_letter_code
_entity_poly.pdbx_strand_id
1 'polypeptide(L)'
;MSGPFSRPALAILFSLMFAPNASADTVAETAGAWGLIGSWSLDCSVAPDRGKGAVLAYEIAPGDRVIHRRDFGDTSDESEVITAEVSRNGMLNLRVFFPKLKQAREYGFVLEPDGALRAVYNRSQQGQYTIRNGKFTANGNPTLALHKCM
;
A
#
# COMPACT_ATOMS: atom_id res chain seq x y z
N MET A 1 57.45 -34.55 -47.26
CA MET A 1 56.13 -35.24 -47.04
C MET A 1 55.35 -34.39 -46.01
N SER A 2 54.43 -33.57 -46.46
CA SER A 2 53.65 -32.63 -45.67
C SER A 2 52.33 -33.25 -45.27
N GLY A 3 52.09 -33.38 -43.95
CA GLY A 3 50.82 -33.83 -43.43
C GLY A 3 49.92 -32.62 -43.09
N PRO A 4 48.62 -32.68 -43.39
CA PRO A 4 47.76 -31.55 -43.08
C PRO A 4 47.29 -31.61 -41.63
N PHE A 5 47.53 -30.49 -40.90
CA PHE A 5 46.98 -30.26 -39.57
C PHE A 5 45.47 -29.93 -39.69
N SER A 6 44.62 -30.84 -39.22
CA SER A 6 43.18 -30.62 -39.07
C SER A 6 42.91 -29.82 -37.78
N ARG A 7 42.36 -28.60 -37.90
CA ARG A 7 41.93 -27.80 -36.76
C ARG A 7 40.49 -28.14 -36.41
N PRO A 8 40.16 -28.46 -35.15
CA PRO A 8 38.74 -28.57 -34.75
C PRO A 8 38.14 -27.17 -34.57
N ALA A 9 37.02 -26.94 -35.23
CA ALA A 9 36.19 -25.76 -35.05
C ALA A 9 35.43 -25.87 -33.70
N LEU A 10 35.74 -24.96 -32.78
CA LEU A 10 35.04 -24.83 -31.51
C LEU A 10 33.73 -24.08 -31.74
N ALA A 11 32.61 -24.77 -31.77
CA ALA A 11 31.28 -24.20 -31.85
C ALA A 11 30.88 -23.67 -30.45
N ILE A 12 30.92 -22.33 -30.26
CA ILE A 12 30.43 -21.68 -29.06
C ILE A 12 28.90 -21.59 -29.16
N LEU A 13 28.18 -22.44 -28.40
CA LEU A 13 26.75 -22.33 -28.22
C LEU A 13 26.48 -21.13 -27.29
N PHE A 14 25.97 -20.04 -27.86
CA PHE A 14 25.42 -18.92 -27.09
C PHE A 14 24.03 -19.32 -26.56
N SER A 15 23.97 -19.77 -25.32
CA SER A 15 22.68 -19.95 -24.62
C SER A 15 22.11 -18.59 -24.28
N LEU A 16 21.09 -18.14 -25.02
CA LEU A 16 20.28 -16.98 -24.65
C LEU A 16 19.49 -17.36 -23.37
N MET A 17 19.96 -16.89 -22.24
CA MET A 17 19.17 -16.90 -20.99
C MET A 17 18.07 -15.84 -21.12
N PHE A 18 16.84 -16.28 -21.41
CA PHE A 18 15.66 -15.46 -21.20
C PHE A 18 15.48 -15.26 -19.70
N ALA A 19 15.87 -14.10 -19.18
CA ALA A 19 15.48 -13.70 -17.85
C ALA A 19 13.95 -13.45 -17.85
N PRO A 20 13.18 -14.08 -16.95
CA PRO A 20 11.76 -13.73 -16.81
C PRO A 20 11.68 -12.26 -16.41
N ASN A 21 10.92 -11.46 -17.16
CA ASN A 21 10.57 -10.12 -16.77
C ASN A 21 9.71 -10.23 -15.50
N ALA A 22 10.29 -9.98 -14.34
CA ALA A 22 9.53 -9.78 -13.12
C ALA A 22 8.73 -8.48 -13.30
N SER A 23 7.44 -8.59 -13.59
CA SER A 23 6.52 -7.47 -13.54
C SER A 23 6.40 -7.04 -12.09
N ALA A 24 6.52 -5.73 -11.81
CA ALA A 24 6.22 -5.22 -10.47
C ALA A 24 4.71 -5.39 -10.19
N ASP A 25 4.37 -5.80 -8.98
CA ASP A 25 2.98 -5.94 -8.57
C ASP A 25 2.24 -4.60 -8.69
N THR A 26 0.99 -4.65 -9.12
CA THR A 26 0.13 -3.47 -9.17
C THR A 26 -0.25 -3.01 -7.76
N VAL A 27 -0.75 -1.78 -7.64
CA VAL A 27 -1.26 -1.25 -6.36
C VAL A 27 -2.38 -2.14 -5.81
N ALA A 28 -3.28 -2.61 -6.68
CA ALA A 28 -4.40 -3.49 -6.30
C ALA A 28 -3.90 -4.86 -5.81
N GLU A 29 -2.94 -5.47 -6.49
CA GLU A 29 -2.35 -6.75 -6.09
C GLU A 29 -1.64 -6.62 -4.73
N THR A 30 -0.80 -5.62 -4.56
CA THR A 30 -0.08 -5.39 -3.30
C THR A 30 -1.03 -5.12 -2.14
N ALA A 31 -2.00 -4.20 -2.31
CA ALA A 31 -2.98 -3.86 -1.29
C ALA A 31 -3.90 -5.05 -0.95
N GLY A 32 -4.31 -5.83 -1.96
CA GLY A 32 -5.13 -7.01 -1.79
C GLY A 32 -4.41 -8.14 -1.06
N ALA A 33 -3.20 -8.48 -1.49
CA ALA A 33 -2.38 -9.52 -0.87
C ALA A 33 -2.01 -9.20 0.59
N TRP A 34 -1.78 -7.91 0.89
CA TRP A 34 -1.52 -7.47 2.27
C TRP A 34 -2.76 -7.52 3.16
N GLY A 35 -3.98 -7.50 2.57
CA GLY A 35 -5.25 -7.57 3.30
C GLY A 35 -5.91 -6.20 3.56
N LEU A 36 -5.46 -5.12 2.89
CA LEU A 36 -6.01 -3.77 3.08
C LEU A 36 -7.44 -3.63 2.54
N ILE A 37 -7.76 -4.28 1.42
CA ILE A 37 -9.03 -4.09 0.71
C ILE A 37 -10.22 -4.45 1.60
N GLY A 38 -11.19 -3.54 1.70
CA GLY A 38 -12.39 -3.63 2.53
C GLY A 38 -12.66 -2.36 3.32
N SER A 39 -13.61 -2.42 4.23
CA SER A 39 -14.01 -1.33 5.11
C SER A 39 -13.47 -1.52 6.51
N TRP A 40 -13.07 -0.44 7.15
CA TRP A 40 -12.41 -0.41 8.44
C TRP A 40 -13.04 0.63 9.35
N SER A 41 -13.38 0.26 10.58
CA SER A 41 -13.99 1.14 11.57
C SER A 41 -13.50 0.82 12.98
N LEU A 42 -13.66 1.76 13.90
CA LEU A 42 -13.47 1.52 15.33
C LEU A 42 -14.49 0.53 15.87
N ASP A 43 -15.74 0.63 15.39
CA ASP A 43 -16.84 -0.24 15.72
C ASP A 43 -17.74 -0.41 14.49
N CYS A 44 -17.74 -1.61 13.93
CA CYS A 44 -18.52 -1.93 12.72
C CYS A 44 -20.04 -1.94 12.93
N SER A 45 -20.50 -1.94 14.17
CA SER A 45 -21.93 -1.88 14.51
C SER A 45 -22.47 -0.45 14.57
N VAL A 46 -21.60 0.54 14.54
CA VAL A 46 -21.95 1.97 14.67
C VAL A 46 -21.80 2.67 13.31
N ALA A 47 -22.81 3.45 12.96
CA ALA A 47 -22.74 4.30 11.77
C ALA A 47 -21.62 5.32 11.89
N PRO A 48 -20.96 5.68 10.75
CA PRO A 48 -19.88 6.67 10.76
C PRO A 48 -20.38 8.01 11.28
N ASP A 49 -19.56 8.66 12.11
CA ASP A 49 -19.85 9.94 12.74
C ASP A 49 -18.53 10.65 13.09
N ARG A 50 -18.47 11.98 12.93
CA ARG A 50 -17.23 12.74 13.22
C ARG A 50 -16.76 12.60 14.67
N GLY A 51 -17.68 12.44 15.62
CA GLY A 51 -17.37 12.26 17.02
C GLY A 51 -17.11 10.82 17.44
N LYS A 52 -17.56 9.84 16.65
CA LYS A 52 -17.47 8.40 16.95
C LYS A 52 -16.45 7.65 16.08
N GLY A 53 -16.00 8.28 15.01
CA GLY A 53 -15.04 7.71 14.08
C GLY A 53 -15.57 7.58 12.65
N ALA A 54 -14.69 7.80 11.69
CA ALA A 54 -14.96 7.59 10.28
C ALA A 54 -14.88 6.10 9.94
N VAL A 55 -15.61 5.70 8.90
CA VAL A 55 -15.36 4.46 8.18
C VAL A 55 -14.37 4.73 7.06
N LEU A 56 -13.30 3.94 7.01
CA LEU A 56 -12.31 3.97 5.95
C LEU A 56 -12.55 2.78 5.03
N ALA A 57 -12.70 2.99 3.74
CA ALA A 57 -12.81 1.93 2.76
C ALA A 57 -11.65 2.00 1.75
N TYR A 58 -11.15 0.83 1.37
CA TYR A 58 -10.20 0.67 0.27
C TYR A 58 -10.82 -0.30 -0.72
N GLU A 59 -11.07 0.18 -1.93
CA GLU A 59 -11.82 -0.55 -2.95
C GLU A 59 -11.00 -0.64 -4.25
N ILE A 60 -11.02 -1.81 -4.89
CA ILE A 60 -10.40 -1.99 -6.22
C ILE A 60 -11.34 -1.41 -7.27
N ALA A 61 -10.82 -0.51 -8.07
CA ALA A 61 -11.50 0.11 -9.22
C ALA A 61 -10.89 -0.40 -10.53
N PRO A 62 -11.58 -0.20 -11.69
CA PRO A 62 -11.07 -0.59 -12.99
C PRO A 62 -9.66 -0.07 -13.27
N GLY A 63 -8.81 -0.92 -13.91
CA GLY A 63 -7.41 -0.60 -14.21
C GLY A 63 -6.47 -0.80 -13.03
N ASP A 64 -6.77 -1.74 -12.13
CA ASP A 64 -5.96 -2.10 -10.96
C ASP A 64 -5.68 -0.91 -10.02
N ARG A 65 -6.61 0.04 -10.01
CA ARG A 65 -6.57 1.21 -9.13
C ARG A 65 -7.15 0.86 -7.77
N VAL A 66 -6.68 1.50 -6.73
CA VAL A 66 -7.26 1.42 -5.39
C VAL A 66 -7.76 2.79 -4.98
N ILE A 67 -9.04 2.86 -4.64
CA ILE A 67 -9.70 4.07 -4.16
C ILE A 67 -9.80 3.98 -2.64
N HIS A 68 -9.34 5.01 -1.97
CA HIS A 68 -9.50 5.22 -0.54
C HIS A 68 -10.67 6.18 -0.31
N ARG A 69 -11.72 5.69 0.33
CA ARG A 69 -12.90 6.47 0.72
C ARG A 69 -12.91 6.66 2.23
N ARG A 70 -13.25 7.88 2.66
CA ARG A 70 -13.51 8.19 4.06
C ARG A 70 -14.95 8.66 4.20
N ASP A 71 -15.71 8.01 5.08
CA ASP A 71 -17.08 8.37 5.41
C ASP A 71 -17.14 8.88 6.85
N PHE A 72 -17.61 10.12 7.03
CA PHE A 72 -17.75 10.78 8.31
C PHE A 72 -19.22 10.89 8.76
N GLY A 73 -20.13 10.26 8.00
CA GLY A 73 -21.57 10.28 8.24
C GLY A 73 -22.28 11.47 7.57
N ASP A 74 -21.81 12.67 7.82
CA ASP A 74 -22.34 13.91 7.22
C ASP A 74 -21.70 14.25 5.88
N THR A 75 -20.46 13.82 5.68
CA THR A 75 -19.68 14.02 4.46
C THR A 75 -18.81 12.81 4.17
N SER A 76 -18.44 12.67 2.90
CA SER A 76 -17.45 11.68 2.48
C SER A 76 -16.45 12.29 1.49
N ASP A 77 -15.30 11.67 1.36
CA ASP A 77 -14.33 11.99 0.31
C ASP A 77 -13.69 10.74 -0.25
N GLU A 78 -13.13 10.89 -1.44
CA GLU A 78 -12.40 9.84 -2.14
C GLU A 78 -11.02 10.34 -2.54
N SER A 79 -10.07 9.44 -2.49
CA SER A 79 -8.68 9.67 -2.86
C SER A 79 -8.14 8.42 -3.56
N GLU A 80 -7.12 8.58 -4.40
CA GLU A 80 -6.51 7.45 -5.10
C GLU A 80 -5.20 7.05 -4.42
N VAL A 81 -5.03 5.75 -4.20
CA VAL A 81 -3.75 5.18 -3.77
C VAL A 81 -2.83 5.10 -4.98
N ILE A 82 -1.77 5.91 -4.98
CA ILE A 82 -0.82 6.03 -6.11
C ILE A 82 0.20 4.89 -6.06
N THR A 83 0.70 4.56 -4.87
CA THR A 83 1.67 3.47 -4.66
C THR A 83 1.31 2.67 -3.43
N ALA A 84 1.64 1.37 -3.46
CA ALA A 84 1.55 0.46 -2.32
C ALA A 84 2.80 -0.42 -2.31
N GLU A 85 3.50 -0.44 -1.19
CA GLU A 85 4.73 -1.21 -1.00
C GLU A 85 4.75 -1.85 0.39
N VAL A 86 5.14 -3.11 0.47
CA VAL A 86 5.32 -3.81 1.74
C VAL A 86 6.81 -3.81 2.11
N SER A 87 7.15 -3.21 3.23
CA SER A 87 8.53 -3.20 3.73
C SER A 87 8.89 -4.55 4.38
N ARG A 88 10.20 -4.78 4.61
CA ARG A 88 10.71 -6.05 5.15
C ARG A 88 10.12 -6.43 6.50
N ASN A 89 9.69 -5.46 7.31
CA ASN A 89 9.03 -5.70 8.60
C ASN A 89 7.51 -5.93 8.47
N GLY A 90 6.97 -6.06 7.23
CA GLY A 90 5.56 -6.32 6.97
C GLY A 90 4.66 -5.07 6.98
N MET A 91 5.21 -3.88 7.19
CA MET A 91 4.44 -2.63 7.15
C MET A 91 4.04 -2.29 5.71
N LEU A 92 2.78 -1.96 5.49
CA LEU A 92 2.28 -1.45 4.22
C LEU A 92 2.49 0.06 4.15
N ASN A 93 3.22 0.50 3.13
CA ASN A 93 3.47 1.91 2.85
C ASN A 93 2.62 2.31 1.65
N LEU A 94 1.78 3.33 1.84
CA LEU A 94 0.91 3.88 0.80
C LEU A 94 1.28 5.32 0.51
N ARG A 95 1.15 5.71 -0.75
CA ARG A 95 1.07 7.10 -1.15
C ARG A 95 -0.32 7.36 -1.72
N VAL A 96 -1.04 8.30 -1.13
CA VAL A 96 -2.44 8.59 -1.45
C VAL A 96 -2.57 10.04 -1.91
N PHE A 97 -3.18 10.27 -3.06
CA PHE A 97 -3.44 11.61 -3.57
C PHE A 97 -4.82 12.11 -3.14
N PHE A 98 -4.85 13.25 -2.47
CA PHE A 98 -6.07 13.92 -2.00
C PHE A 98 -6.42 15.07 -2.93
N PRO A 99 -7.44 14.94 -3.80
CA PRO A 99 -7.79 15.96 -4.79
C PRO A 99 -8.17 17.30 -4.16
N LYS A 100 -8.91 17.27 -3.05
CA LYS A 100 -9.32 18.49 -2.32
C LYS A 100 -8.14 19.27 -1.75
N LEU A 101 -7.07 18.59 -1.36
CA LEU A 101 -5.85 19.18 -0.83
C LEU A 101 -4.80 19.46 -1.90
N LYS A 102 -5.01 18.93 -3.11
CA LYS A 102 -4.06 18.97 -4.24
C LYS A 102 -2.66 18.48 -3.86
N GLN A 103 -2.59 17.49 -2.98
CA GLN A 103 -1.34 16.93 -2.51
C GLN A 103 -1.45 15.43 -2.24
N ALA A 104 -0.32 14.73 -2.32
CA ALA A 104 -0.20 13.37 -1.84
C ALA A 104 0.25 13.36 -0.38
N ARG A 105 -0.17 12.31 0.34
CA ARG A 105 0.31 11.98 1.68
C ARG A 105 0.80 10.54 1.70
N GLU A 106 1.74 10.28 2.57
CA GLU A 106 2.28 8.94 2.78
C GLU A 106 1.78 8.38 4.11
N TYR A 107 1.40 7.11 4.07
CA TYR A 107 0.89 6.34 5.21
C TYR A 107 1.72 5.08 5.42
N GLY A 108 1.94 4.73 6.67
CA GLY A 108 2.41 3.41 7.05
C GLY A 108 1.36 2.72 7.92
N PHE A 109 0.97 1.50 7.52
CA PHE A 109 0.01 0.67 8.25
C PHE A 109 0.62 -0.64 8.68
N VAL A 110 0.19 -1.12 9.85
CA VAL A 110 0.45 -2.48 10.33
C VAL A 110 -0.87 -3.16 10.66
N LEU A 111 -0.87 -4.50 10.55
CA LEU A 111 -1.94 -5.32 11.13
C LEU A 111 -1.48 -5.80 12.51
N GLU A 112 -2.28 -5.55 13.50
CA GLU A 112 -2.11 -6.09 14.85
C GLU A 112 -2.34 -7.61 14.85
N PRO A 113 -1.92 -8.36 15.87
CA PRO A 113 -2.12 -9.81 15.94
C PRO A 113 -3.58 -10.26 15.82
N ASP A 114 -4.55 -9.42 16.22
CA ASP A 114 -5.99 -9.65 16.08
C ASP A 114 -6.55 -9.25 14.70
N GLY A 115 -5.68 -8.77 13.78
CA GLY A 115 -6.05 -8.32 12.45
C GLY A 115 -6.52 -6.87 12.37
N ALA A 116 -6.49 -6.11 13.47
CA ALA A 116 -6.84 -4.70 13.45
C ALA A 116 -5.81 -3.87 12.69
N LEU A 117 -6.27 -2.90 11.93
CA LEU A 117 -5.44 -1.96 11.17
C LEU A 117 -5.02 -0.79 12.07
N ARG A 118 -3.72 -0.52 12.11
CA ARG A 118 -3.18 0.63 12.85
C ARG A 118 -2.25 1.46 11.97
N ALA A 119 -2.46 2.79 11.99
CA ALA A 119 -1.55 3.72 11.34
C ALA A 119 -0.30 3.94 12.22
N VAL A 120 0.88 3.78 11.63
CA VAL A 120 2.18 4.00 12.28
C VAL A 120 2.71 5.39 11.96
N TYR A 121 2.52 5.83 10.72
CA TYR A 121 2.85 7.20 10.32
C TYR A 121 1.87 7.74 9.28
N ASN A 122 1.78 9.06 9.22
CA ASN A 122 1.15 9.82 8.16
C ASN A 122 1.95 11.11 8.01
N ARG A 123 2.46 11.38 6.80
CA ARG A 123 3.23 12.59 6.52
C ARG A 123 2.83 13.23 5.21
N SER A 124 3.00 14.55 5.13
CA SER A 124 2.84 15.30 3.89
C SER A 124 4.06 15.13 2.96
N GLN A 125 3.94 15.61 1.71
CA GLN A 125 5.08 15.66 0.77
C GLN A 125 6.24 16.53 1.29
N GLN A 126 5.97 17.51 2.14
CA GLN A 126 6.96 18.36 2.79
C GLN A 126 7.59 17.73 4.03
N GLY A 127 7.24 16.47 4.34
CA GLY A 127 7.79 15.75 5.48
C GLY A 127 7.15 16.08 6.82
N GLN A 128 6.01 16.79 6.85
CA GLN A 128 5.29 17.09 8.09
C GLN A 128 4.42 15.91 8.51
N TYR A 129 4.61 15.44 9.72
CA TYR A 129 3.88 14.31 10.29
C TYR A 129 2.62 14.76 11.02
N THR A 130 1.51 14.07 10.77
CA THR A 130 0.30 14.09 11.62
C THR A 130 0.22 12.85 12.50
N ILE A 131 0.86 11.76 12.07
CA ILE A 131 1.07 10.54 12.85
C ILE A 131 2.56 10.18 12.74
N ARG A 132 3.18 9.88 13.88
CA ARG A 132 4.57 9.41 13.95
C ARG A 132 4.72 8.40 15.06
N ASN A 133 5.39 7.28 14.77
CA ASN A 133 5.60 6.18 15.71
C ASN A 133 4.29 5.68 16.37
N GLY A 134 3.21 5.58 15.58
CA GLY A 134 1.90 5.13 16.03
C GLY A 134 1.17 6.10 16.96
N LYS A 135 1.54 7.39 16.95
CA LYS A 135 0.93 8.44 17.79
C LYS A 135 0.58 9.66 16.95
N PHE A 136 -0.52 10.33 17.32
CA PHE A 136 -0.87 11.63 16.77
C PHE A 136 0.13 12.69 17.26
N THR A 137 0.69 13.47 16.33
CA THR A 137 1.66 14.53 16.69
C THR A 137 1.02 15.70 17.43
N ALA A 138 -0.29 15.91 17.23
CA ALA A 138 -1.03 17.01 17.85
C ALA A 138 -1.18 16.86 19.38
N ASN A 139 -1.29 15.62 19.90
CA ASN A 139 -1.59 15.39 21.32
C ASN A 139 -0.81 14.23 21.95
N GLY A 140 0.00 13.49 21.16
CA GLY A 140 0.78 12.34 21.62
C GLY A 140 -0.03 11.07 21.91
N ASN A 141 -1.34 11.09 21.66
CA ASN A 141 -2.19 9.90 21.85
C ASN A 141 -1.88 8.82 20.82
N PRO A 142 -1.95 7.53 21.20
CA PRO A 142 -1.83 6.42 20.25
C PRO A 142 -2.88 6.50 19.14
N THR A 143 -2.52 6.06 17.94
CA THR A 143 -3.49 5.85 16.86
C THR A 143 -4.44 4.72 17.24
N LEU A 144 -5.66 4.82 16.73
CA LEU A 144 -6.71 3.86 17.02
C LEU A 144 -6.55 2.60 16.18
N ALA A 145 -6.91 1.45 16.76
CA ALA A 145 -7.02 0.19 16.04
C ALA A 145 -8.37 0.13 15.33
N LEU A 146 -8.37 -0.09 14.03
CA LEU A 146 -9.57 -0.22 13.22
C LEU A 146 -9.83 -1.68 12.89
N HIS A 147 -11.07 -2.12 13.04
CA HIS A 147 -11.49 -3.48 12.74
C HIS A 147 -12.06 -3.54 11.32
N LYS A 148 -11.81 -4.67 10.64
CA LYS A 148 -12.38 -4.90 9.31
C LYS A 148 -13.85 -5.22 9.44
N CYS A 149 -14.68 -4.42 8.77
CA CYS A 149 -16.12 -4.64 8.71
C CYS A 149 -16.47 -5.55 7.52
N MET A 150 -17.37 -6.49 7.74
CA MET A 150 -17.86 -7.39 6.69
C MET A 150 -19.02 -6.74 5.93
#